data_c31b5d6154ffb00e6bffb42e9908030e
#
_entry.id   c31b5d6154ffb00e6bffb42e9908030e
#
_cell.length_a   1.000
_cell.length_b   1.000
_cell.length_c   1.000
_cell.angle_alpha   90.00
_cell.angle_beta   90.00
_cell.angle_gamma   90.00
#
_symmetry.space_group_name_H-M   'P 1'
#
loop_
_entity.id
_entity.type
_entity.pdbx_description
1 polymer ?
#
loop_
_entity_poly.entity_id
_entity_poly.type
_entity_poly.pdbx_seq_one_letter_code
_entity_poly.pdbx_strand_id
1 'polypeptide(L)'
;MRHKTFEFMSRGKTFFAQRWWPDTYPKAVVIFIHTWAGHSSRHLPLIERLTQLGYACYGFDFMGHGHTQGKRAYIPDFDYWLADLTTFIEVVHSELRSVPFFLHGYGVGATAAANYVVSGHTDVDGIIFNSGALAVGKKIAKVHIVLAWIIGRVLPIIPIAPLPPNTMSTLADKQQAYDTDPLIYHGQMAAGTGKELLMASMYISQRLHKIAVPFLALQGRQDTLVTGSDQLYHQASSSDKTLKSYDALHDLLNDKPAEQVITDIIEWLEARVVVHH
;
A
#
# COMPACT_ATOMS: atom_id res chain seq x y z
N MET A 1 21.07 -4.10 11.22
CA MET A 1 19.63 -3.67 11.21
C MET A 1 19.04 -3.81 12.60
N ARG A 2 18.41 -2.76 13.15
CA ARG A 2 17.74 -2.76 14.45
C ARG A 2 16.22 -2.74 14.22
N HIS A 3 15.54 -3.79 14.59
CA HIS A 3 14.07 -3.89 14.50
C HIS A 3 13.44 -3.60 15.87
N LYS A 4 12.35 -2.83 15.87
CA LYS A 4 11.57 -2.53 17.08
C LYS A 4 10.08 -2.43 16.72
N THR A 5 9.25 -3.03 17.55
CA THR A 5 7.79 -2.81 17.56
C THR A 5 7.43 -1.71 18.55
N PHE A 6 6.38 -0.97 18.26
CA PHE A 6 5.83 0.06 19.12
C PHE A 6 4.32 0.25 18.85
N GLU A 7 3.69 1.08 19.63
CA GLU A 7 2.28 1.42 19.44
C GLU A 7 2.14 2.93 19.25
N PHE A 8 1.14 3.32 18.46
CA PHE A 8 0.73 4.71 18.35
C PHE A 8 -0.80 4.83 18.47
N MET A 9 -1.26 6.04 18.80
CA MET A 9 -2.67 6.33 18.97
C MET A 9 -3.19 7.12 17.78
N SER A 10 -4.30 6.66 17.19
CA SER A 10 -5.08 7.40 16.20
C SER A 10 -6.56 7.26 16.49
N ARG A 11 -7.32 8.32 16.39
CA ARG A 11 -8.78 8.35 16.62
C ARG A 11 -9.21 7.65 17.92
N GLY A 12 -8.40 7.76 18.99
CA GLY A 12 -8.63 7.11 20.30
C GLY A 12 -8.49 5.58 20.28
N LYS A 13 -7.79 5.03 19.30
CA LYS A 13 -7.49 3.60 19.15
C LYS A 13 -5.98 3.38 19.14
N THR A 14 -5.54 2.22 19.62
CA THR A 14 -4.14 1.79 19.62
C THR A 14 -3.86 0.95 18.38
N PHE A 15 -2.77 1.24 17.71
CA PHE A 15 -2.30 0.56 16.50
C PHE A 15 -0.92 -0.05 16.74
N PHE A 16 -0.74 -1.28 16.27
CA PHE A 16 0.57 -1.91 16.18
C PHE A 16 1.38 -1.26 15.06
N ALA A 17 2.64 -0.93 15.36
CA ALA A 17 3.60 -0.40 14.41
C ALA A 17 4.97 -1.02 14.60
N GLN A 18 5.79 -0.94 13.58
CA GLN A 18 7.16 -1.45 13.61
C GLN A 18 8.07 -0.59 12.78
N ARG A 19 9.35 -0.60 13.17
CA ARG A 19 10.41 0.09 12.45
C ARG A 19 11.66 -0.76 12.34
N TRP A 20 12.35 -0.60 11.22
CA TRP A 20 13.64 -1.19 10.93
C TRP A 20 14.62 -0.07 10.63
N TRP A 21 15.68 0.01 11.42
CA TRP A 21 16.65 1.07 11.34
C TRP A 21 18.01 0.55 10.93
N PRO A 22 18.77 1.33 10.12
CA PRO A 22 20.17 1.05 9.84
C PRO A 22 21.01 1.25 11.10
N ASP A 23 22.28 0.85 11.05
CA ASP A 23 23.19 1.04 12.18
C ASP A 23 23.73 2.47 12.26
N THR A 24 23.64 3.23 11.15
CA THR A 24 23.96 4.66 11.05
C THR A 24 22.71 5.52 11.14
N TYR A 25 22.86 6.86 11.13
CA TYR A 25 21.74 7.76 10.94
C TYR A 25 21.10 7.55 9.57
N PRO A 26 19.78 7.44 9.49
CA PRO A 26 19.12 7.16 8.21
C PRO A 26 19.32 8.26 7.17
N LYS A 27 19.58 7.89 5.93
CA LYS A 27 19.67 8.83 4.81
C LYS A 27 18.31 9.21 4.21
N ALA A 28 17.29 8.39 4.44
CA ALA A 28 15.90 8.62 4.04
C ALA A 28 14.97 7.67 4.80
N VAL A 29 13.67 7.93 4.71
CA VAL A 29 12.60 7.12 5.29
C VAL A 29 11.74 6.51 4.18
N VAL A 30 11.34 5.24 4.35
CA VAL A 30 10.30 4.59 3.55
C VAL A 30 9.21 4.07 4.47
N ILE A 31 7.97 4.56 4.30
CA ILE A 31 6.79 4.08 5.03
C ILE A 31 6.06 3.05 4.16
N PHE A 32 5.92 1.84 4.67
CA PHE A 32 5.24 0.73 4.03
C PHE A 32 3.77 0.69 4.43
N ILE A 33 2.89 0.80 3.45
CA ILE A 33 1.44 0.82 3.61
C ILE A 33 0.89 -0.46 2.99
N HIS A 34 0.43 -1.39 3.85
CA HIS A 34 -0.03 -2.71 3.41
C HIS A 34 -1.41 -2.67 2.72
N THR A 35 -1.74 -3.73 1.99
CA THR A 35 -3.04 -3.88 1.32
C THR A 35 -4.13 -4.37 2.27
N TRP A 36 -5.39 -4.33 1.83
CA TRP A 36 -6.49 -5.01 2.49
C TRP A 36 -6.18 -6.50 2.72
N ALA A 37 -6.60 -7.02 3.86
CA ALA A 37 -6.33 -8.37 4.36
C ALA A 37 -4.87 -8.66 4.74
N GLY A 38 -3.90 -7.80 4.39
CA GLY A 38 -2.47 -7.97 4.67
C GLY A 38 -2.02 -7.38 6.01
N HIS A 39 -0.70 -7.23 6.16
CA HIS A 39 -0.04 -6.64 7.34
C HIS A 39 1.34 -6.07 6.97
N SER A 40 1.93 -5.27 7.86
CA SER A 40 3.17 -4.51 7.62
C SER A 40 4.43 -5.36 7.44
N SER A 41 4.46 -6.62 7.87
CA SER A 41 5.64 -7.49 7.73
C SER A 41 5.75 -8.20 6.38
N ARG A 42 4.79 -8.01 5.44
CA ARG A 42 4.81 -8.71 4.13
C ARG A 42 5.99 -8.33 3.22
N HIS A 43 6.58 -7.17 3.44
CA HIS A 43 7.62 -6.61 2.58
C HIS A 43 9.05 -6.75 3.15
N LEU A 44 9.27 -7.69 4.09
CA LEU A 44 10.55 -7.88 4.76
C LEU A 44 11.76 -7.99 3.81
N PRO A 45 11.73 -8.73 2.67
CA PRO A 45 12.88 -8.80 1.78
C PRO A 45 13.34 -7.44 1.26
N LEU A 46 12.42 -6.56 0.89
CA LEU A 46 12.73 -5.19 0.47
C LEU A 46 13.20 -4.33 1.64
N ILE A 47 12.53 -4.44 2.79
CA ILE A 47 12.86 -3.70 4.01
C ILE A 47 14.29 -3.98 4.46
N GLU A 48 14.70 -5.24 4.47
CA GLU A 48 16.06 -5.67 4.83
C GLU A 48 17.11 -5.06 3.90
N ARG A 49 16.89 -5.10 2.60
CA ARG A 49 17.79 -4.52 1.59
C ARG A 49 17.89 -2.99 1.75
N LEU A 50 16.79 -2.31 1.92
CA LEU A 50 16.76 -0.85 2.13
C LEU A 50 17.47 -0.47 3.44
N THR A 51 17.23 -1.22 4.51
CA THR A 51 17.88 -0.93 5.80
C THR A 51 19.40 -1.13 5.74
N GLN A 52 19.89 -2.14 5.02
CA GLN A 52 21.32 -2.34 4.76
C GLN A 52 21.93 -1.18 3.96
N LEU A 53 21.15 -0.53 3.11
CA LEU A 53 21.54 0.63 2.32
C LEU A 53 21.38 1.97 3.05
N GLY A 54 21.02 1.95 4.34
CA GLY A 54 20.93 3.15 5.16
C GLY A 54 19.56 3.84 5.19
N TYR A 55 18.49 3.19 4.74
CA TYR A 55 17.12 3.68 4.90
C TYR A 55 16.53 3.27 6.24
N ALA A 56 15.75 4.15 6.87
CA ALA A 56 14.82 3.76 7.92
C ALA A 56 13.49 3.34 7.27
N CYS A 57 13.01 2.16 7.64
CA CYS A 57 11.74 1.62 7.16
C CYS A 57 10.74 1.58 8.30
N TYR A 58 9.51 1.98 8.02
CA TYR A 58 8.41 1.98 8.98
C TYR A 58 7.18 1.32 8.38
N GLY A 59 6.36 0.72 9.22
CA GLY A 59 5.07 0.18 8.83
C GLY A 59 4.15 0.04 10.03
N PHE A 60 2.85 0.04 9.80
CA PHE A 60 1.87 -0.24 10.84
C PHE A 60 0.76 -1.13 10.26
N ASP A 61 0.02 -1.76 11.15
CA ASP A 61 -1.12 -2.59 10.78
C ASP A 61 -2.41 -1.79 10.97
N PHE A 62 -3.18 -1.61 9.91
CA PHE A 62 -4.48 -0.95 9.99
C PHE A 62 -5.45 -1.66 10.92
N MET A 63 -6.47 -0.97 11.41
CA MET A 63 -7.50 -1.52 12.28
C MET A 63 -8.06 -2.85 11.74
N GLY A 64 -8.06 -3.89 12.57
CA GLY A 64 -8.51 -5.23 12.21
C GLY A 64 -7.57 -6.01 11.29
N HIS A 65 -6.33 -5.53 11.06
CA HIS A 65 -5.32 -6.20 10.26
C HIS A 65 -4.10 -6.56 11.12
N GLY A 66 -3.32 -7.56 10.69
CA GLY A 66 -2.11 -8.00 11.36
C GLY A 66 -2.28 -8.14 12.87
N HIS A 67 -1.49 -7.40 13.63
CA HIS A 67 -1.52 -7.37 15.10
C HIS A 67 -2.45 -6.29 15.69
N THR A 68 -2.95 -5.35 14.87
CA THR A 68 -3.88 -4.34 15.37
C THR A 68 -5.26 -4.92 15.62
N GLN A 69 -5.82 -4.65 16.81
CA GLN A 69 -7.14 -5.12 17.18
C GLN A 69 -8.24 -4.56 16.27
N GLY A 70 -9.40 -5.18 16.31
CA GLY A 70 -10.57 -4.76 15.54
C GLY A 70 -11.24 -5.92 14.82
N LYS A 71 -12.37 -5.64 14.15
CA LYS A 71 -13.04 -6.64 13.31
C LYS A 71 -12.16 -6.97 12.11
N ARG A 72 -11.79 -8.25 11.95
CA ARG A 72 -10.82 -8.71 10.96
C ARG A 72 -11.18 -8.25 9.54
N ALA A 73 -10.24 -7.54 8.90
CA ALA A 73 -10.30 -7.03 7.54
C ALA A 73 -11.56 -6.20 7.20
N TYR A 74 -12.19 -5.60 8.22
CA TYR A 74 -13.38 -4.77 8.04
C TYR A 74 -13.01 -3.30 7.99
N ILE A 75 -13.37 -2.63 6.89
CA ILE A 75 -13.20 -1.19 6.70
C ILE A 75 -14.59 -0.55 6.76
N PRO A 76 -14.97 0.10 7.87
CA PRO A 76 -16.26 0.77 7.99
C PRO A 76 -16.34 2.06 7.17
N ASP A 77 -15.18 2.72 7.01
CA ASP A 77 -15.02 3.98 6.30
C ASP A 77 -13.56 4.10 5.85
N PHE A 78 -13.31 4.41 4.58
CA PHE A 78 -11.95 4.55 4.06
C PHE A 78 -11.24 5.80 4.61
N ASP A 79 -11.98 6.83 4.99
CA ASP A 79 -11.42 8.04 5.61
C ASP A 79 -10.74 7.74 6.95
N TYR A 80 -11.15 6.66 7.64
CA TYR A 80 -10.44 6.20 8.83
C TYR A 80 -9.03 5.66 8.51
N TRP A 81 -8.88 4.97 7.39
CA TRP A 81 -7.56 4.54 6.92
C TRP A 81 -6.66 5.73 6.60
N LEU A 82 -7.23 6.77 5.98
CA LEU A 82 -6.48 7.99 5.65
C LEU A 82 -6.07 8.74 6.92
N ALA A 83 -6.97 8.88 7.89
CA ALA A 83 -6.67 9.52 9.17
C ALA A 83 -5.58 8.76 9.95
N ASP A 84 -5.65 7.42 9.98
CA ASP A 84 -4.66 6.58 10.65
C ASP A 84 -3.29 6.68 9.95
N LEU A 85 -3.26 6.67 8.62
CA LEU A 85 -2.05 6.88 7.83
C LEU A 85 -1.45 8.27 8.08
N THR A 86 -2.27 9.32 8.06
CA THR A 86 -1.81 10.70 8.33
C THR A 86 -1.18 10.79 9.71
N THR A 87 -1.86 10.28 10.75
CA THR A 87 -1.30 10.26 12.11
C THR A 87 0.00 9.49 12.18
N PHE A 88 0.10 8.34 11.48
CA PHE A 88 1.33 7.55 11.46
C PHE A 88 2.49 8.30 10.78
N ILE A 89 2.23 8.95 9.66
CA ILE A 89 3.23 9.79 8.97
C ILE A 89 3.71 10.91 9.90
N GLU A 90 2.82 11.58 10.61
CA GLU A 90 3.17 12.62 11.60
C GLU A 90 4.06 12.07 12.73
N VAL A 91 3.76 10.88 13.25
CA VAL A 91 4.60 10.19 14.25
C VAL A 91 6.01 9.96 13.70
N VAL A 92 6.14 9.44 12.48
CA VAL A 92 7.45 9.17 11.87
C VAL A 92 8.19 10.47 11.55
N HIS A 93 7.51 11.49 11.04
CA HIS A 93 8.08 12.83 10.81
C HIS A 93 8.60 13.48 12.11
N SER A 94 7.95 13.23 13.25
CA SER A 94 8.41 13.75 14.53
C SER A 94 9.77 13.17 14.96
N GLU A 95 10.09 11.94 14.52
CA GLU A 95 11.38 11.28 14.80
C GLU A 95 12.48 11.66 13.81
N LEU A 96 12.14 11.90 12.53
CA LEU A 96 13.09 12.09 11.43
C LEU A 96 12.66 13.24 10.50
N ARG A 97 12.92 14.50 10.93
CA ARG A 97 12.46 15.71 10.21
C ARG A 97 13.34 16.17 9.04
N SER A 98 14.58 15.70 8.96
CA SER A 98 15.62 16.28 8.10
C SER A 98 16.05 15.35 6.96
N VAL A 99 15.34 14.27 6.72
CA VAL A 99 15.65 13.30 5.67
C VAL A 99 14.48 13.14 4.70
N PRO A 100 14.74 12.79 3.43
CA PRO A 100 13.67 12.53 2.46
C PRO A 100 12.70 11.44 2.90
N PHE A 101 11.42 11.63 2.56
CA PHE A 101 10.32 10.76 2.94
C PHE A 101 9.64 10.14 1.73
N PHE A 102 9.56 8.82 1.70
CA PHE A 102 8.90 8.07 0.63
C PHE A 102 7.78 7.18 1.17
N LEU A 103 6.71 7.03 0.41
CA LEU A 103 5.64 6.07 0.69
C LEU A 103 5.79 4.87 -0.25
N HIS A 104 5.66 3.66 0.28
CA HIS A 104 5.51 2.43 -0.49
C HIS A 104 4.13 1.86 -0.22
N GLY A 105 3.19 2.10 -1.13
CA GLY A 105 1.83 1.59 -1.02
C GLY A 105 1.64 0.31 -1.85
N TYR A 106 1.12 -0.74 -1.23
CA TYR A 106 0.81 -2.00 -1.89
C TYR A 106 -0.70 -2.23 -2.00
N GLY A 107 -1.19 -2.54 -3.18
CA GLY A 107 -2.60 -2.81 -3.43
C GLY A 107 -3.51 -1.65 -3.00
N VAL A 108 -4.35 -1.86 -2.00
CA VAL A 108 -5.20 -0.81 -1.37
C VAL A 108 -4.36 0.22 -0.62
N GLY A 109 -3.19 -0.16 -0.09
CA GLY A 109 -2.24 0.78 0.51
C GLY A 109 -1.73 1.82 -0.51
N ALA A 110 -1.62 1.44 -1.78
CA ALA A 110 -1.32 2.39 -2.86
C ALA A 110 -2.47 3.40 -3.08
N THR A 111 -3.73 2.95 -2.95
CA THR A 111 -4.90 3.85 -2.97
C THR A 111 -4.86 4.83 -1.80
N ALA A 112 -4.47 4.38 -0.60
CA ALA A 112 -4.32 5.24 0.57
C ALA A 112 -3.20 6.27 0.36
N ALA A 113 -2.02 5.86 -0.14
CA ALA A 113 -0.92 6.78 -0.47
C ALA A 113 -1.31 7.82 -1.52
N ALA A 114 -2.04 7.41 -2.58
CA ALA A 114 -2.55 8.32 -3.60
C ALA A 114 -3.55 9.34 -3.01
N ASN A 115 -4.48 8.87 -2.15
CA ASN A 115 -5.43 9.76 -1.47
C ASN A 115 -4.73 10.77 -0.57
N TYR A 116 -3.68 10.36 0.14
CA TYR A 116 -2.90 11.24 1.00
C TYR A 116 -2.38 12.47 0.23
N VAL A 117 -1.68 12.27 -0.88
CA VAL A 117 -1.14 13.39 -1.66
C VAL A 117 -2.22 14.18 -2.41
N VAL A 118 -3.28 13.53 -2.90
CA VAL A 118 -4.40 14.18 -3.59
C VAL A 118 -5.21 15.06 -2.63
N SER A 119 -5.21 14.76 -1.33
CA SER A 119 -5.83 15.56 -0.28
C SER A 119 -5.03 16.81 0.11
N GLY A 120 -3.87 17.04 -0.53
CA GLY A 120 -3.08 18.26 -0.37
C GLY A 120 -1.84 18.11 0.52
N HIS A 121 -1.51 16.90 0.99
CA HIS A 121 -0.27 16.65 1.69
C HIS A 121 0.92 16.67 0.71
N THR A 122 1.95 17.44 1.05
CA THR A 122 3.14 17.67 0.21
C THR A 122 4.44 17.33 0.93
N ASP A 123 4.34 16.65 2.04
CA ASP A 123 5.42 16.28 2.96
C ASP A 123 6.06 14.92 2.63
N VAL A 124 5.92 14.48 1.38
CA VAL A 124 6.55 13.28 0.84
C VAL A 124 7.33 13.59 -0.44
N ASP A 125 8.54 13.06 -0.56
CA ASP A 125 9.44 13.28 -1.70
C ASP A 125 9.17 12.34 -2.87
N GLY A 126 8.36 11.30 -2.66
CA GLY A 126 7.91 10.41 -3.71
C GLY A 126 7.12 9.20 -3.23
N ILE A 127 6.49 8.50 -4.18
CA ILE A 127 5.63 7.36 -3.90
C ILE A 127 5.97 6.17 -4.80
N ILE A 128 6.03 4.98 -4.21
CA ILE A 128 6.09 3.71 -4.92
C ILE A 128 4.69 3.09 -4.86
N PHE A 129 4.01 3.01 -5.99
CA PHE A 129 2.73 2.34 -6.17
C PHE A 129 2.97 0.90 -6.62
N ASN A 130 2.96 -0.05 -5.69
CA ASN A 130 3.18 -1.46 -5.97
C ASN A 130 1.83 -2.17 -6.13
N SER A 131 1.52 -2.63 -7.35
CA SER A 131 0.24 -3.28 -7.70
C SER A 131 -0.97 -2.50 -7.15
N GLY A 132 -1.04 -1.19 -7.48
CA GLY A 132 -1.99 -0.26 -6.86
C GLY A 132 -3.43 -0.43 -7.37
N ALA A 133 -4.41 -0.41 -6.45
CA ALA A 133 -5.84 -0.35 -6.76
C ALA A 133 -6.27 1.09 -7.09
N LEU A 134 -5.75 1.65 -8.20
CA LEU A 134 -5.84 3.07 -8.53
C LEU A 134 -6.97 3.41 -9.50
N ALA A 135 -7.65 2.41 -10.03
CA ALA A 135 -8.82 2.57 -10.89
C ALA A 135 -9.80 1.41 -10.73
N VAL A 136 -11.02 1.65 -11.15
CA VAL A 136 -12.04 0.59 -11.25
C VAL A 136 -11.93 -0.08 -12.62
N GLY A 137 -11.94 -1.40 -12.64
CA GLY A 137 -11.83 -2.17 -13.87
C GLY A 137 -12.91 -1.78 -14.89
N LYS A 138 -12.52 -1.54 -16.14
CA LYS A 138 -13.39 -1.10 -17.23
C LYS A 138 -14.60 -2.02 -17.50
N LYS A 139 -14.54 -3.27 -17.06
CA LYS A 139 -15.61 -4.27 -17.23
C LYS A 139 -16.74 -4.18 -16.19
N ILE A 140 -16.58 -3.34 -15.16
CA ILE A 140 -17.60 -3.20 -14.10
C ILE A 140 -18.68 -2.24 -14.62
N ALA A 141 -19.86 -2.77 -14.89
CA ALA A 141 -20.98 -1.96 -15.35
C ALA A 141 -21.49 -1.03 -14.22
N LYS A 142 -21.96 0.16 -14.57
CA LYS A 142 -22.48 1.16 -13.60
C LYS A 142 -23.54 0.60 -12.65
N VAL A 143 -24.37 -0.32 -13.13
CA VAL A 143 -25.39 -0.98 -12.30
C VAL A 143 -24.77 -1.80 -11.16
N HIS A 144 -23.65 -2.48 -11.40
CA HIS A 144 -22.95 -3.21 -10.34
C HIS A 144 -22.34 -2.29 -9.29
N ILE A 145 -21.86 -1.12 -9.70
CA ILE A 145 -21.34 -0.09 -8.78
C ILE A 145 -22.47 0.40 -7.86
N VAL A 146 -23.64 0.72 -8.44
CA VAL A 146 -24.82 1.17 -7.68
C VAL A 146 -25.29 0.07 -6.72
N LEU A 147 -25.38 -1.17 -7.19
CA LEU A 147 -25.76 -2.32 -6.34
C LEU A 147 -24.76 -2.54 -5.20
N ALA A 148 -23.46 -2.49 -5.48
CA ALA A 148 -22.42 -2.62 -4.46
C ALA A 148 -22.52 -1.49 -3.41
N TRP A 149 -22.82 -0.27 -3.84
CA TRP A 149 -23.04 0.86 -2.95
C TRP A 149 -24.27 0.65 -2.06
N ILE A 150 -25.42 0.25 -2.64
CA ILE A 150 -26.66 -0.01 -1.87
C ILE A 150 -26.44 -1.15 -0.86
N ILE A 151 -25.94 -2.29 -1.32
CA ILE A 151 -25.72 -3.46 -0.46
C ILE A 151 -24.73 -3.13 0.64
N GLY A 152 -23.62 -2.50 0.31
CA GLY A 152 -22.59 -2.11 1.28
C GLY A 152 -23.08 -1.05 2.29
N ARG A 153 -24.09 -0.23 1.93
CA ARG A 153 -24.71 0.75 2.81
C ARG A 153 -25.75 0.15 3.74
N VAL A 154 -26.60 -0.75 3.22
CA VAL A 154 -27.74 -1.31 3.94
C VAL A 154 -27.36 -2.55 4.75
N LEU A 155 -26.47 -3.38 4.22
CA LEU A 155 -26.06 -4.66 4.79
C LEU A 155 -24.51 -4.73 4.87
N PRO A 156 -23.83 -3.81 5.58
CA PRO A 156 -22.38 -3.64 5.49
C PRO A 156 -21.56 -4.84 5.97
N ILE A 157 -22.13 -5.70 6.79
CA ILE A 157 -21.41 -6.83 7.40
C ILE A 157 -21.60 -8.15 6.66
N ILE A 158 -22.50 -8.22 5.66
CA ILE A 158 -22.69 -9.50 4.95
C ILE A 158 -21.45 -9.84 4.13
N PRO A 159 -21.05 -11.11 4.10
CA PRO A 159 -19.94 -11.55 3.26
C PRO A 159 -20.36 -11.56 1.79
N ILE A 160 -19.49 -11.09 0.90
CA ILE A 160 -19.75 -11.05 -0.54
C ILE A 160 -18.89 -12.04 -1.33
N ALA A 161 -17.59 -11.93 -1.25
CA ALA A 161 -16.68 -12.83 -1.96
C ALA A 161 -15.32 -12.94 -1.25
N PRO A 162 -14.69 -14.12 -1.25
CA PRO A 162 -13.27 -14.22 -0.91
C PRO A 162 -12.42 -13.66 -2.06
N LEU A 163 -11.15 -13.38 -1.78
CA LEU A 163 -10.18 -13.19 -2.87
C LEU A 163 -10.08 -14.47 -3.70
N PRO A 164 -9.98 -14.38 -5.03
CA PRO A 164 -9.77 -15.55 -5.86
C PRO A 164 -8.48 -16.27 -5.45
N PRO A 165 -8.46 -17.61 -5.43
CA PRO A 165 -7.25 -18.36 -5.09
C PRO A 165 -6.16 -18.19 -6.15
N ASN A 166 -4.91 -18.42 -5.78
CA ASN A 166 -3.74 -18.41 -6.68
C ASN A 166 -3.56 -17.08 -7.44
N THR A 167 -3.83 -15.95 -6.79
CA THR A 167 -3.73 -14.62 -7.41
C THR A 167 -2.53 -13.81 -6.92
N MET A 168 -1.82 -14.29 -5.89
CA MET A 168 -0.71 -13.54 -5.29
C MET A 168 0.61 -13.82 -6.00
N SER A 169 0.96 -15.10 -6.23
CA SER A 169 2.26 -15.47 -6.78
C SER A 169 2.14 -16.64 -7.76
N THR A 170 2.99 -16.63 -8.80
CA THR A 170 3.17 -17.76 -9.73
C THR A 170 4.04 -18.86 -9.12
N LEU A 171 4.73 -18.59 -8.00
CA LEU A 171 5.57 -19.53 -7.27
C LEU A 171 4.73 -20.24 -6.19
N ALA A 172 4.68 -21.56 -6.25
CA ALA A 172 3.82 -22.35 -5.37
C ALA A 172 4.19 -22.21 -3.88
N ASP A 173 5.49 -22.14 -3.55
CA ASP A 173 5.98 -21.93 -2.18
C ASP A 173 5.58 -20.54 -1.64
N LYS A 174 5.63 -19.51 -2.46
CA LYS A 174 5.23 -18.13 -2.09
C LYS A 174 3.73 -18.00 -1.96
N GLN A 175 2.97 -18.64 -2.85
CA GLN A 175 1.50 -18.71 -2.73
C GLN A 175 1.13 -19.46 -1.43
N GLN A 176 1.76 -20.59 -1.14
CA GLN A 176 1.53 -21.34 0.09
C GLN A 176 1.88 -20.52 1.34
N ALA A 177 3.01 -19.79 1.31
CA ALA A 177 3.39 -18.89 2.41
C ALA A 177 2.36 -17.77 2.64
N TYR A 178 1.72 -17.27 1.58
CA TYR A 178 0.58 -16.36 1.69
C TYR A 178 -0.63 -17.07 2.31
N ASP A 179 -1.01 -18.25 1.80
CA ASP A 179 -2.22 -18.98 2.20
C ASP A 179 -2.19 -19.48 3.66
N THR A 180 -0.97 -19.68 4.21
CA THR A 180 -0.76 -20.14 5.58
C THR A 180 -0.35 -19.07 6.58
N ASP A 181 -0.23 -17.82 6.15
CA ASP A 181 0.15 -16.71 7.03
C ASP A 181 -1.01 -16.36 7.99
N PRO A 182 -0.84 -16.54 9.32
CA PRO A 182 -1.90 -16.32 10.29
C PRO A 182 -2.29 -14.86 10.47
N LEU A 183 -1.46 -13.91 10.00
CA LEU A 183 -1.75 -12.47 10.07
C LEU A 183 -2.56 -11.99 8.87
N ILE A 184 -2.62 -12.76 7.80
CA ILE A 184 -3.45 -12.49 6.63
C ILE A 184 -4.88 -12.93 6.90
N TYR A 185 -5.83 -12.13 6.44
CA TYR A 185 -7.23 -12.51 6.50
C TYR A 185 -7.65 -13.29 5.23
N HIS A 186 -8.00 -14.55 5.39
CA HIS A 186 -8.41 -15.46 4.30
C HIS A 186 -9.93 -15.61 4.16
N GLY A 187 -10.70 -14.85 4.94
CA GLY A 187 -12.16 -14.90 4.89
C GLY A 187 -12.77 -14.09 3.75
N GLN A 188 -14.09 -14.07 3.72
CA GLN A 188 -14.84 -13.31 2.74
C GLN A 188 -14.84 -11.81 3.06
N MET A 189 -14.76 -10.99 2.01
CA MET A 189 -14.88 -9.53 2.14
C MET A 189 -16.30 -9.17 2.58
N ALA A 190 -16.43 -8.28 3.54
CA ALA A 190 -17.72 -7.71 3.91
C ALA A 190 -18.19 -6.69 2.86
N ALA A 191 -19.49 -6.63 2.59
CA ALA A 191 -20.07 -5.73 1.57
C ALA A 191 -19.74 -4.26 1.83
N GLY A 192 -19.73 -3.82 3.10
CA GLY A 192 -19.32 -2.47 3.49
C GLY A 192 -17.87 -2.19 3.10
N THR A 193 -16.96 -3.13 3.38
CA THR A 193 -15.55 -3.03 2.97
C THR A 193 -15.43 -2.93 1.44
N GLY A 194 -16.10 -3.81 0.70
CA GLY A 194 -16.10 -3.78 -0.77
C GLY A 194 -16.59 -2.43 -1.33
N LYS A 195 -17.64 -1.86 -0.73
CA LYS A 195 -18.14 -0.53 -1.06
C LYS A 195 -17.07 0.54 -0.81
N GLU A 196 -16.42 0.54 0.36
CA GLU A 196 -15.41 1.54 0.70
C GLU A 196 -14.20 1.47 -0.25
N LEU A 197 -13.70 0.27 -0.56
CA LEU A 197 -12.59 0.08 -1.49
C LEU A 197 -12.94 0.54 -2.92
N LEU A 198 -14.15 0.21 -3.38
CA LEU A 198 -14.65 0.65 -4.68
C LEU A 198 -14.74 2.18 -4.75
N MET A 199 -15.32 2.82 -3.73
CA MET A 199 -15.47 4.28 -3.67
C MET A 199 -14.11 4.98 -3.61
N ALA A 200 -13.16 4.48 -2.82
CA ALA A 200 -11.81 5.02 -2.73
C ALA A 200 -11.07 4.92 -4.08
N SER A 201 -11.15 3.77 -4.76
CA SER A 201 -10.55 3.62 -6.10
C SER A 201 -11.22 4.52 -7.14
N MET A 202 -12.55 4.68 -7.09
CA MET A 202 -13.26 5.62 -7.96
C MET A 202 -12.88 7.08 -7.70
N TYR A 203 -12.76 7.46 -6.43
CA TYR A 203 -12.35 8.81 -6.05
C TYR A 203 -10.97 9.15 -6.60
N ILE A 204 -10.00 8.23 -6.45
CA ILE A 204 -8.64 8.42 -6.96
C ILE A 204 -8.60 8.40 -8.48
N SER A 205 -9.30 7.48 -9.14
CA SER A 205 -9.28 7.38 -10.61
C SER A 205 -9.70 8.67 -11.32
N GLN A 206 -10.53 9.49 -10.68
CA GLN A 206 -10.95 10.80 -11.18
C GLN A 206 -9.97 11.93 -10.86
N ARG A 207 -8.96 11.68 -10.02
CA ARG A 207 -8.05 12.68 -9.46
C ARG A 207 -6.57 12.38 -9.70
N LEU A 208 -6.25 11.38 -10.49
CA LEU A 208 -4.87 10.99 -10.81
C LEU A 208 -4.04 12.18 -11.35
N HIS A 209 -4.68 13.12 -12.06
CA HIS A 209 -4.05 14.35 -12.56
C HIS A 209 -3.54 15.28 -11.45
N LYS A 210 -3.98 15.10 -10.19
CA LYS A 210 -3.49 15.87 -9.03
C LYS A 210 -2.19 15.29 -8.43
N ILE A 211 -1.77 14.11 -8.86
CA ILE A 211 -0.53 13.50 -8.37
C ILE A 211 0.63 14.18 -9.09
N ALA A 212 1.31 15.08 -8.38
CA ALA A 212 2.43 15.89 -8.87
C ALA A 212 3.78 15.46 -8.29
N VAL A 213 3.80 14.66 -7.21
CA VAL A 213 5.02 14.15 -6.59
C VAL A 213 5.69 13.11 -7.49
N PRO A 214 7.03 12.93 -7.40
CA PRO A 214 7.73 11.84 -8.06
C PRO A 214 7.12 10.48 -7.74
N PHE A 215 7.01 9.58 -8.72
CA PHE A 215 6.52 8.24 -8.42
C PHE A 215 7.10 7.13 -9.32
N LEU A 216 7.13 5.93 -8.74
CA LEU A 216 7.36 4.66 -9.41
C LEU A 216 6.10 3.81 -9.33
N ALA A 217 5.50 3.48 -10.46
CA ALA A 217 4.38 2.55 -10.55
C ALA A 217 4.86 1.18 -11.01
N LEU A 218 4.50 0.14 -10.28
CA LEU A 218 4.89 -1.26 -10.53
C LEU A 218 3.63 -2.09 -10.74
N GLN A 219 3.59 -2.91 -11.78
CA GLN A 219 2.41 -3.70 -12.13
C GLN A 219 2.78 -5.10 -12.61
N GLY A 220 2.12 -6.12 -12.09
CA GLY A 220 2.12 -7.47 -12.66
C GLY A 220 1.25 -7.53 -13.91
N ARG A 221 1.77 -8.03 -15.04
CA ARG A 221 0.98 -8.19 -16.26
C ARG A 221 -0.13 -9.23 -16.15
N GLN A 222 0.02 -10.18 -15.23
CA GLN A 222 -0.96 -11.24 -14.94
C GLN A 222 -1.86 -10.90 -13.74
N ASP A 223 -1.70 -9.72 -13.14
CA ASP A 223 -2.52 -9.27 -12.01
C ASP A 223 -3.97 -9.04 -12.45
N THR A 224 -4.88 -9.77 -11.82
CA THR A 224 -6.33 -9.70 -12.07
C THR A 224 -7.10 -9.00 -10.96
N LEU A 225 -6.42 -8.64 -9.85
CA LEU A 225 -7.07 -8.06 -8.67
C LEU A 225 -7.20 -6.56 -8.77
N VAL A 226 -6.19 -5.89 -9.32
CA VAL A 226 -6.13 -4.42 -9.35
C VAL A 226 -5.78 -3.89 -10.74
N THR A 227 -6.03 -2.61 -10.94
CA THR A 227 -5.73 -1.89 -12.17
C THR A 227 -5.53 -0.41 -11.90
N GLY A 228 -4.97 0.32 -12.86
CA GLY A 228 -4.86 1.76 -12.81
C GLY A 228 -3.44 2.32 -12.92
N SER A 229 -2.40 1.48 -12.90
CA SER A 229 -1.01 1.94 -13.03
C SER A 229 -0.74 2.66 -14.36
N ASP A 230 -1.24 2.12 -15.48
CA ASP A 230 -1.17 2.78 -16.80
C ASP A 230 -1.93 4.12 -16.78
N GLN A 231 -3.13 4.12 -16.20
CA GLN A 231 -3.97 5.32 -16.12
C GLN A 231 -3.29 6.39 -15.25
N LEU A 232 -2.70 6.01 -14.12
CA LEU A 232 -1.88 6.89 -13.28
C LEU A 232 -0.73 7.48 -14.11
N TYR A 233 0.06 6.65 -14.78
CA TYR A 233 1.21 7.10 -15.56
C TYR A 233 0.83 8.14 -16.60
N HIS A 234 -0.26 7.95 -17.32
CA HIS A 234 -0.71 8.87 -18.37
C HIS A 234 -1.36 10.14 -17.84
N GLN A 235 -2.08 10.08 -16.72
CA GLN A 235 -2.89 11.21 -16.22
C GLN A 235 -2.20 12.07 -15.17
N ALA A 236 -1.25 11.51 -14.41
CA ALA A 236 -0.55 12.25 -13.36
C ALA A 236 0.20 13.45 -13.92
N SER A 237 0.15 14.57 -13.19
CA SER A 237 0.87 15.81 -13.53
C SER A 237 2.34 15.79 -13.16
N SER A 238 2.80 14.78 -12.42
CA SER A 238 4.21 14.62 -12.09
C SER A 238 5.08 14.63 -13.35
N SER A 239 6.16 15.40 -13.34
CA SER A 239 7.20 15.40 -14.36
C SER A 239 8.21 14.25 -14.19
N ASP A 240 8.27 13.67 -12.99
CA ASP A 240 9.13 12.56 -12.63
C ASP A 240 8.28 11.32 -12.32
N LYS A 241 8.02 10.55 -13.35
CA LYS A 241 7.15 9.36 -13.27
C LYS A 241 7.71 8.20 -14.07
N THR A 242 7.70 7.04 -13.44
CA THR A 242 8.17 5.77 -14.02
C THR A 242 7.10 4.71 -13.88
N LEU A 243 6.88 3.93 -14.95
CA LEU A 243 6.03 2.74 -14.94
C LEU A 243 6.86 1.53 -15.35
N LYS A 244 6.85 0.48 -14.53
CA LYS A 244 7.46 -0.81 -14.84
C LYS A 244 6.44 -1.94 -14.71
N SER A 245 6.46 -2.86 -15.68
CA SER A 245 5.55 -4.01 -15.73
C SER A 245 6.35 -5.31 -15.80
N TYR A 246 5.95 -6.28 -14.97
CA TYR A 246 6.64 -7.55 -14.79
C TYR A 246 5.75 -8.73 -15.18
N ASP A 247 6.37 -9.84 -15.55
CA ASP A 247 5.67 -11.11 -15.76
C ASP A 247 5.38 -11.81 -14.43
N ALA A 248 4.34 -11.31 -13.74
CA ALA A 248 3.98 -11.69 -12.39
C ALA A 248 2.50 -11.51 -12.12
N LEU A 249 2.03 -12.09 -11.03
CA LEU A 249 0.72 -11.86 -10.42
C LEU A 249 0.74 -10.60 -9.52
N HIS A 250 -0.08 -10.59 -8.46
CA HIS A 250 -0.32 -9.39 -7.64
C HIS A 250 0.84 -9.04 -6.70
N ASP A 251 1.47 -10.01 -6.04
CA ASP A 251 2.51 -9.79 -5.03
C ASP A 251 3.91 -9.82 -5.64
N LEU A 252 4.30 -8.72 -6.30
CA LEU A 252 5.55 -8.60 -7.06
C LEU A 252 6.81 -8.91 -6.23
N LEU A 253 6.78 -8.61 -4.93
CA LEU A 253 7.91 -8.83 -4.02
C LEU A 253 8.02 -10.29 -3.54
N ASN A 254 7.03 -11.12 -3.87
CA ASN A 254 6.99 -12.54 -3.56
C ASN A 254 6.69 -13.38 -4.82
N ASP A 255 7.04 -12.89 -6.02
CA ASP A 255 6.87 -13.63 -7.27
C ASP A 255 8.20 -13.71 -8.04
N LYS A 256 8.22 -14.36 -9.19
CA LYS A 256 9.43 -14.59 -10.02
C LYS A 256 10.33 -13.36 -10.20
N PRO A 257 9.82 -12.14 -10.48
CA PRO A 257 10.66 -10.98 -10.71
C PRO A 257 11.09 -10.26 -9.41
N ALA A 258 10.88 -10.83 -8.22
CA ALA A 258 11.06 -10.14 -6.94
C ALA A 258 12.42 -9.42 -6.82
N GLU A 259 13.53 -10.07 -7.19
CA GLU A 259 14.87 -9.46 -7.15
C GLU A 259 14.99 -8.27 -8.11
N GLN A 260 14.41 -8.36 -9.30
CA GLN A 260 14.38 -7.25 -10.26
C GLN A 260 13.52 -6.10 -9.73
N VAL A 261 12.36 -6.40 -9.14
CA VAL A 261 11.47 -5.41 -8.53
C VAL A 261 12.18 -4.68 -7.39
N ILE A 262 12.87 -5.41 -6.51
CA ILE A 262 13.66 -4.83 -5.40
C ILE A 262 14.77 -3.92 -5.95
N THR A 263 15.51 -4.38 -6.96
CA THR A 263 16.57 -3.59 -7.61
C THR A 263 16.00 -2.29 -8.20
N ASP A 264 14.92 -2.38 -8.95
CA ASP A 264 14.26 -1.24 -9.57
C ASP A 264 13.75 -0.20 -8.55
N ILE A 265 13.23 -0.67 -7.42
CA ILE A 265 12.81 0.19 -6.30
C ILE A 265 14.03 0.90 -5.68
N ILE A 266 15.10 0.16 -5.42
CA ILE A 266 16.32 0.71 -4.82
C ILE A 266 16.94 1.77 -5.76
N GLU A 267 17.10 1.47 -7.04
CA GLU A 267 17.65 2.40 -8.03
C GLU A 267 16.82 3.68 -8.11
N TRP A 268 15.48 3.54 -8.10
CA TRP A 268 14.58 4.69 -8.12
C TRP A 268 14.71 5.57 -6.87
N LEU A 269 14.83 4.96 -5.69
CA LEU A 269 15.04 5.67 -4.43
C LEU A 269 16.42 6.34 -4.37
N GLU A 270 17.51 5.62 -4.73
CA GLU A 270 18.88 6.14 -4.71
C GLU A 270 19.04 7.39 -5.62
N ALA A 271 18.36 7.40 -6.75
CA ALA A 271 18.38 8.56 -7.66
C ALA A 271 17.74 9.83 -7.06
N ARG A 272 16.98 9.72 -5.95
CA ARG A 272 16.24 10.82 -5.32
C ARG A 272 16.71 11.15 -3.91
N VAL A 273 17.61 10.34 -3.35
CA VAL A 273 18.23 10.60 -2.06
C VAL A 273 19.56 11.34 -2.33
N VAL A 274 19.51 12.68 -2.26
CA VAL A 274 20.74 13.49 -2.33
C VAL A 274 21.44 13.39 -0.99
N VAL A 275 22.58 12.73 -0.97
CA VAL A 275 23.45 12.72 0.23
C VAL A 275 24.08 14.11 0.32
N HIS A 276 23.61 14.96 1.21
CA HIS A 276 24.33 16.16 1.62
C HIS A 276 25.54 15.71 2.45
N HIS A 277 26.70 15.73 1.84
CA HIS A 277 28.00 15.52 2.50
C HIS A 277 28.42 16.76 3.29
#